data_2b9b12ba14b341ddee43171fd3137b42
#
_entry.id   2b9b12ba14b341ddee43171fd3137b42
#
_cell.length_a   1.000
_cell.length_b   1.000
_cell.length_c   1.000
_cell.angle_alpha   90.00
_cell.angle_beta   90.00
_cell.angle_gamma   90.00
#
_symmetry.space_group_name_H-M   'P 1'
#
loop_
_entity.id
_entity.type
_entity.pdbx_description
1 polymer ?
#
loop_
_entity_poly.entity_id
_entity_poly.type
_entity_poly.pdbx_seq_one_letter_code
_entity_poly.pdbx_strand_id
1 'polypeptide(L)'
;MSPTRFWSFRNAYAGALDIAERVEEFRAFGDSGHDARVRKSAVGEFRSELDATKISYTVKLSEPRAADLPHVSWLVGDRGFLMLADLVPLDIEGLSAEFVLPTGWTVESSIAPDSNGRFEVLAPEKSVFFVGRSLRKASKSVEGMMLETVLSGTWRFKDDDALKTATRVMKKYLALTGFRLPGKSLIMIAPAPVSLGNSTWKAETRGSTVVLLMDRSGGIENWKAQLDVSFAHEILHLWVPNSLKLEGDYDWFFEGFTLYVALRTVLDFKVIDFKEFLNTLARVYDTYLSHPDDLSLVEASERRWTSPVTNVYVKGMLVAFLYDLMVRKESAGKTTLADRYRALFNGGVADNSDGNEAIISLLGSSPAISDFTKSYIENSGEIKLEQLLPEYGLQLDSSGKKSRLRVGRKLSDDQKQLLRSLGY
;
A
#
# COMPACT_ATOMS: atom_id res chain seq x y z
N MET A 1 -24.36 20.48 -5.14
CA MET A 1 -23.26 21.18 -4.42
C MET A 1 -23.84 22.36 -3.66
N SER A 2 -23.39 22.64 -2.45
CA SER A 2 -23.71 23.94 -1.80
C SER A 2 -23.16 25.07 -2.65
N PRO A 3 -23.81 26.24 -2.71
CA PRO A 3 -23.30 27.38 -3.46
C PRO A 3 -21.91 27.78 -2.99
N THR A 4 -20.95 27.87 -3.92
CA THR A 4 -19.57 28.25 -3.64
C THR A 4 -18.99 29.11 -4.76
N ARG A 5 -17.94 29.85 -4.44
CA ARG A 5 -17.14 30.67 -5.40
C ARG A 5 -15.74 30.14 -5.59
N PHE A 6 -15.34 29.11 -4.85
CA PHE A 6 -13.96 28.65 -4.84
C PHE A 6 -13.92 27.15 -5.07
N TRP A 7 -12.97 26.73 -5.89
CA TRP A 7 -12.66 25.33 -6.14
C TRP A 7 -11.15 25.16 -6.18
N SER A 8 -10.67 24.20 -5.44
CA SER A 8 -9.26 23.81 -5.42
C SER A 8 -9.15 22.33 -5.79
N PHE A 9 -8.22 21.98 -6.65
CA PHE A 9 -7.93 20.62 -7.05
C PHE A 9 -6.59 20.17 -6.48
N ARG A 10 -6.46 18.87 -6.20
CA ARG A 10 -5.23 18.28 -5.70
C ARG A 10 -4.09 18.47 -6.68
N ASN A 11 -2.99 19.12 -6.23
CA ASN A 11 -1.83 19.39 -7.07
C ASN A 11 -0.62 18.48 -6.79
N ALA A 12 -0.62 17.76 -5.66
CA ALA A 12 0.44 16.81 -5.32
C ALA A 12 -0.11 15.60 -4.57
N TYR A 13 0.41 14.40 -4.87
CA TYR A 13 0.13 13.18 -4.13
C TYR A 13 1.23 12.14 -4.35
N ALA A 14 1.71 11.52 -3.27
CA ALA A 14 2.66 10.41 -3.30
C ALA A 14 3.90 10.67 -4.20
N GLY A 15 4.42 11.90 -4.16
CA GLY A 15 5.57 12.35 -4.97
C GLY A 15 5.21 12.75 -6.40
N ALA A 16 4.00 12.50 -6.89
CA ALA A 16 3.51 13.08 -8.14
C ALA A 16 3.16 14.56 -7.92
N LEU A 17 3.62 15.43 -8.80
CA LEU A 17 3.41 16.86 -8.75
C LEU A 17 2.61 17.32 -9.97
N ASP A 18 2.10 18.55 -9.91
CA ASP A 18 1.41 19.25 -11.00
C ASP A 18 0.15 18.50 -11.49
N ILE A 19 -0.49 17.75 -10.60
CA ILE A 19 -1.70 16.95 -10.90
C ILE A 19 -2.84 17.86 -11.33
N ALA A 20 -2.99 19.02 -10.70
CA ALA A 20 -4.05 19.98 -11.00
C ALA A 20 -3.83 20.78 -12.30
N GLU A 21 -2.62 20.75 -12.91
CA GLU A 21 -2.41 21.34 -14.23
C GLU A 21 -3.25 20.68 -15.33
N ARG A 22 -3.68 19.44 -15.10
CA ARG A 22 -4.52 18.66 -16.00
C ARG A 22 -5.96 19.18 -16.10
N VAL A 23 -6.39 20.08 -15.19
CA VAL A 23 -7.74 20.68 -15.18
C VAL A 23 -7.79 21.87 -16.11
N GLU A 24 -8.59 21.75 -17.16
CA GLU A 24 -8.77 22.74 -18.22
C GLU A 24 -10.25 23.09 -18.43
N GLU A 25 -10.52 24.14 -19.18
CA GLU A 25 -11.87 24.55 -19.61
C GLU A 25 -12.88 24.67 -18.45
N PHE A 26 -12.39 25.13 -17.28
CA PHE A 26 -13.22 25.21 -16.09
C PHE A 26 -14.29 26.31 -16.25
N ARG A 27 -15.56 25.93 -16.03
CA ARG A 27 -16.73 26.80 -16.09
C ARG A 27 -17.61 26.58 -14.86
N ALA A 28 -18.24 27.63 -14.39
CA ALA A 28 -19.15 27.61 -13.24
C ALA A 28 -20.51 28.20 -13.61
N PHE A 29 -21.56 27.65 -13.07
CA PHE A 29 -22.94 28.02 -13.39
C PHE A 29 -23.74 28.22 -12.11
N GLY A 30 -24.48 29.32 -12.02
CA GLY A 30 -25.44 29.59 -10.95
C GLY A 30 -26.73 28.78 -11.10
N ASP A 31 -27.63 28.93 -10.13
CA ASP A 31 -28.93 28.20 -10.10
C ASP A 31 -29.81 28.39 -11.33
N SER A 32 -29.75 29.58 -11.95
CA SER A 32 -30.46 29.90 -13.17
C SER A 32 -29.82 29.35 -14.43
N GLY A 33 -28.68 28.62 -14.31
CA GLY A 33 -27.91 28.10 -15.46
C GLY A 33 -27.07 29.12 -16.19
N HIS A 34 -27.02 30.38 -15.73
CA HIS A 34 -26.14 31.40 -16.29
C HIS A 34 -24.66 31.11 -16.00
N ASP A 35 -23.83 31.29 -17.00
CA ASP A 35 -22.38 31.14 -16.90
C ASP A 35 -21.81 32.24 -15.99
N ALA A 36 -21.18 31.86 -14.88
CA ALA A 36 -20.49 32.79 -14.02
C ALA A 36 -19.06 32.99 -14.52
N ARG A 37 -18.64 34.26 -14.61
CA ARG A 37 -17.26 34.53 -15.00
C ARG A 37 -16.28 33.91 -14.01
N VAL A 38 -15.36 33.10 -14.52
CA VAL A 38 -14.36 32.39 -13.72
C VAL A 38 -12.98 32.97 -13.98
N ARG A 39 -12.21 33.07 -12.90
CA ARG A 39 -10.78 33.44 -12.93
C ARG A 39 -9.98 32.28 -12.31
N LYS A 40 -8.91 31.86 -13.02
CA LYS A 40 -7.88 30.97 -12.45
C LYS A 40 -6.95 31.81 -11.58
N SER A 41 -6.89 31.50 -10.27
CA SER A 41 -6.07 32.23 -9.28
C SER A 41 -4.69 31.61 -9.12
N ALA A 42 -4.59 30.28 -9.22
CA ALA A 42 -3.35 29.52 -9.20
C ALA A 42 -3.53 28.19 -9.96
N VAL A 43 -2.52 27.35 -10.02
CA VAL A 43 -2.63 26.00 -10.57
C VAL A 43 -3.69 25.24 -9.78
N GLY A 44 -4.71 24.73 -10.47
CA GLY A 44 -5.82 24.00 -9.85
C GLY A 44 -6.79 24.83 -9.01
N GLU A 45 -6.62 26.15 -8.94
CA GLU A 45 -7.49 27.03 -8.15
C GLU A 45 -8.32 27.93 -9.04
N PHE A 46 -9.64 27.90 -8.82
CA PHE A 46 -10.62 28.65 -9.61
C PHE A 46 -11.54 29.45 -8.70
N ARG A 47 -11.89 30.65 -9.14
CA ARG A 47 -12.83 31.54 -8.45
C ARG A 47 -13.82 32.13 -9.43
N SER A 48 -15.11 32.07 -9.08
CA SER A 48 -16.18 32.76 -9.81
C SER A 48 -16.54 34.11 -9.18
N GLU A 49 -17.12 34.99 -9.95
CA GLU A 49 -17.64 36.29 -9.47
C GLU A 49 -18.92 36.11 -8.65
N LEU A 50 -19.73 35.08 -8.96
CA LEU A 50 -20.98 34.76 -8.32
C LEU A 50 -20.94 33.34 -7.74
N ASP A 51 -21.81 33.07 -6.78
CA ASP A 51 -22.01 31.72 -6.27
C ASP A 51 -22.49 30.80 -7.38
N ALA A 52 -21.89 29.61 -7.46
CA ALA A 52 -22.26 28.60 -8.43
C ALA A 52 -22.58 27.28 -7.75
N THR A 53 -23.56 26.58 -8.33
CA THR A 53 -24.04 25.26 -7.86
C THR A 53 -23.66 24.14 -8.83
N LYS A 54 -23.19 24.51 -10.02
CA LYS A 54 -22.74 23.57 -11.04
C LYS A 54 -21.39 24.02 -11.63
N ILE A 55 -20.51 23.08 -11.87
CA ILE A 55 -19.25 23.29 -12.56
C ILE A 55 -19.10 22.30 -13.72
N SER A 56 -18.31 22.68 -14.71
CA SER A 56 -17.90 21.82 -15.82
C SER A 56 -16.43 22.07 -16.10
N TYR A 57 -15.66 21.03 -16.35
CA TYR A 57 -14.24 21.12 -16.67
C TYR A 57 -13.79 19.87 -17.42
N THR A 58 -12.65 19.97 -18.08
CA THR A 58 -11.94 18.88 -18.72
C THR A 58 -10.74 18.47 -17.87
N VAL A 59 -10.50 17.18 -17.70
CA VAL A 59 -9.26 16.66 -17.10
C VAL A 59 -8.49 15.87 -18.14
N LYS A 60 -7.28 16.30 -18.46
CA LYS A 60 -6.40 15.58 -19.37
C LYS A 60 -5.80 14.35 -18.68
N LEU A 61 -6.22 13.18 -19.10
CA LEU A 61 -5.75 11.88 -18.62
C LEU A 61 -4.81 11.24 -19.64
N SER A 62 -3.64 11.86 -19.85
CA SER A 62 -2.59 11.35 -20.75
C SER A 62 -1.79 10.19 -20.10
N GLU A 63 -0.83 9.66 -20.85
CA GLU A 63 0.15 8.70 -20.31
C GLU A 63 0.86 9.27 -19.08
N PRO A 64 0.81 8.57 -17.94
CA PRO A 64 1.51 8.99 -16.73
C PRO A 64 3.02 8.73 -16.86
N ARG A 65 3.83 9.46 -16.11
CA ARG A 65 5.23 9.07 -15.91
C ARG A 65 5.30 7.75 -15.12
N ALA A 66 6.29 6.91 -15.39
CA ALA A 66 6.45 5.65 -14.66
C ALA A 66 6.59 5.86 -13.13
N ALA A 67 7.15 7.00 -12.69
CA ALA A 67 7.27 7.37 -11.29
C ALA A 67 5.91 7.67 -10.63
N ASP A 68 4.95 8.20 -11.39
CA ASP A 68 3.63 8.60 -10.88
C ASP A 68 2.66 7.41 -10.79
N LEU A 69 2.99 6.30 -11.43
CA LEU A 69 2.21 5.07 -11.31
C LEU A 69 2.42 4.41 -9.94
N PRO A 70 1.38 3.95 -9.31
CA PRO A 70 -0.06 3.94 -9.63
C PRO A 70 -0.84 5.09 -8.96
N HIS A 71 -0.19 6.19 -8.59
CA HIS A 71 -0.70 7.21 -7.68
C HIS A 71 -1.62 8.24 -8.33
N VAL A 72 -1.69 8.30 -9.66
CA VAL A 72 -2.50 9.28 -10.39
C VAL A 72 -3.47 8.62 -11.36
N SER A 73 -4.56 9.32 -11.64
CA SER A 73 -5.52 8.94 -12.69
C SER A 73 -4.87 9.00 -14.08
N TRP A 74 -5.18 8.01 -14.91
CA TRP A 74 -4.75 7.97 -16.31
C TRP A 74 -5.77 7.21 -17.18
N LEU A 75 -5.77 7.54 -18.47
CA LEU A 75 -6.58 6.88 -19.49
C LEU A 75 -5.71 6.71 -20.74
N VAL A 76 -5.41 5.45 -21.10
CA VAL A 76 -4.54 5.13 -22.23
C VAL A 76 -5.14 3.99 -23.04
N GLY A 77 -5.33 4.25 -24.33
CA GLY A 77 -5.93 3.29 -25.26
C GLY A 77 -7.36 2.93 -24.88
N ASP A 78 -7.60 1.70 -24.47
CA ASP A 78 -8.92 1.15 -24.19
C ASP A 78 -9.21 0.94 -22.68
N ARG A 79 -8.42 1.56 -21.79
CA ARG A 79 -8.56 1.40 -20.34
C ARG A 79 -7.99 2.57 -19.55
N GLY A 80 -8.40 2.69 -18.29
CA GLY A 80 -7.85 3.67 -17.35
C GLY A 80 -8.16 3.36 -15.90
N PHE A 81 -7.34 3.92 -15.04
CA PHE A 81 -7.60 4.02 -13.61
C PHE A 81 -7.94 5.45 -13.26
N LEU A 82 -9.04 5.62 -12.53
CA LEU A 82 -9.55 6.91 -12.11
C LEU A 82 -9.50 6.96 -10.59
N MET A 83 -8.55 7.71 -10.05
CA MET A 83 -8.44 8.06 -8.64
C MET A 83 -9.36 9.26 -8.43
N LEU A 84 -10.50 9.07 -7.80
CA LEU A 84 -11.55 10.11 -7.80
C LEU A 84 -11.07 11.44 -7.20
N ALA A 85 -10.21 11.38 -6.19
CA ALA A 85 -9.61 12.56 -5.59
C ALA A 85 -8.74 13.43 -6.53
N ASP A 86 -8.30 12.88 -7.68
CA ASP A 86 -7.58 13.64 -8.71
C ASP A 86 -8.53 14.35 -9.69
N LEU A 87 -9.80 13.97 -9.67
CA LEU A 87 -10.78 14.34 -10.68
C LEU A 87 -11.82 15.31 -10.18
N VAL A 88 -11.98 15.42 -8.87
CA VAL A 88 -12.97 16.30 -8.22
C VAL A 88 -12.26 17.37 -7.37
N PRO A 89 -12.91 18.53 -7.15
CA PRO A 89 -12.37 19.52 -6.21
C PRO A 89 -12.15 18.93 -4.82
N LEU A 90 -11.16 19.47 -4.11
CA LEU A 90 -10.95 19.20 -2.69
C LEU A 90 -12.18 19.61 -1.87
N ASP A 91 -12.27 19.19 -0.62
CA ASP A 91 -13.35 19.51 0.33
C ASP A 91 -14.72 18.93 -0.05
N ILE A 92 -14.76 17.92 -0.92
CA ILE A 92 -15.94 17.12 -1.19
C ILE A 92 -15.93 15.87 -0.30
N GLU A 93 -16.69 15.88 0.79
CA GLU A 93 -16.76 14.77 1.75
C GLU A 93 -17.54 13.55 1.24
N GLY A 94 -18.40 13.74 0.26
CA GLY A 94 -19.17 12.67 -0.36
C GLY A 94 -19.85 13.14 -1.63
N LEU A 95 -20.04 12.22 -2.57
CA LEU A 95 -20.68 12.51 -3.85
C LEU A 95 -21.37 11.28 -4.43
N SER A 96 -22.31 11.50 -5.35
CA SER A 96 -22.85 10.46 -6.23
C SER A 96 -22.20 10.60 -7.60
N ALA A 97 -21.53 9.55 -8.06
CA ALA A 97 -20.82 9.52 -9.34
C ALA A 97 -21.61 8.71 -10.39
N GLU A 98 -21.76 9.26 -11.59
CA GLU A 98 -22.33 8.60 -12.74
C GLU A 98 -21.32 8.65 -13.89
N PHE A 99 -21.11 7.51 -14.58
CA PHE A 99 -20.16 7.39 -15.67
C PHE A 99 -20.88 7.27 -17.02
N VAL A 100 -20.61 8.21 -17.90
CA VAL A 100 -21.01 8.11 -19.32
C VAL A 100 -19.80 7.64 -20.11
N LEU A 101 -19.79 6.38 -20.51
CA LEU A 101 -18.65 5.72 -21.10
C LEU A 101 -18.86 5.47 -22.62
N PRO A 102 -17.78 5.34 -23.40
CA PRO A 102 -17.86 4.91 -24.80
C PRO A 102 -18.52 3.52 -24.92
N THR A 103 -19.13 3.25 -26.06
CA THR A 103 -19.79 1.96 -26.33
C THR A 103 -18.84 0.78 -26.11
N GLY A 104 -19.30 -0.20 -25.32
CA GLY A 104 -18.55 -1.41 -24.96
C GLY A 104 -17.53 -1.24 -23.84
N TRP A 105 -17.48 -0.07 -23.20
CA TRP A 105 -16.73 0.12 -21.97
C TRP A 105 -17.59 -0.19 -20.75
N THR A 106 -16.91 -0.63 -19.68
CA THR A 106 -17.50 -0.85 -18.37
C THR A 106 -16.71 -0.12 -17.31
N VAL A 107 -17.31 0.07 -16.13
CA VAL A 107 -16.67 0.62 -14.94
C VAL A 107 -16.75 -0.40 -13.81
N GLU A 108 -15.65 -0.61 -13.11
CA GLU A 108 -15.55 -1.50 -11.95
C GLU A 108 -14.94 -0.74 -10.76
N SER A 109 -15.49 -0.96 -9.58
CA SER A 109 -15.03 -0.35 -8.32
C SER A 109 -15.34 -1.29 -7.15
N SER A 110 -14.70 -1.07 -5.98
CA SER A 110 -15.10 -1.71 -4.72
C SER A 110 -16.48 -1.22 -4.26
N ILE A 111 -16.88 -0.02 -4.67
CA ILE A 111 -18.21 0.54 -4.43
C ILE A 111 -19.19 -0.10 -5.43
N ALA A 112 -20.32 -0.60 -4.93
CA ALA A 112 -21.38 -1.10 -5.81
C ALA A 112 -22.24 0.07 -6.32
N PRO A 113 -22.63 0.07 -7.62
CA PRO A 113 -23.60 1.05 -8.11
C PRO A 113 -25.02 0.76 -7.56
N ASP A 114 -25.82 1.78 -7.46
CA ASP A 114 -27.25 1.66 -7.19
C ASP A 114 -28.03 1.10 -8.41
N SER A 115 -29.36 1.01 -8.30
CA SER A 115 -30.22 0.52 -9.38
C SER A 115 -30.23 1.41 -10.65
N ASN A 116 -29.72 2.64 -10.55
CA ASN A 116 -29.62 3.59 -11.66
C ASN A 116 -28.20 3.66 -12.23
N GLY A 117 -27.28 2.83 -11.74
CA GLY A 117 -25.88 2.83 -12.17
C GLY A 117 -25.00 3.92 -11.54
N ARG A 118 -25.46 4.57 -10.47
CA ARG A 118 -24.74 5.61 -9.73
C ARG A 118 -23.97 5.01 -8.56
N PHE A 119 -22.82 5.56 -8.28
CA PHE A 119 -21.95 5.15 -7.18
C PHE A 119 -21.98 6.20 -6.07
N GLU A 120 -22.48 5.81 -4.90
CA GLU A 120 -22.43 6.65 -3.71
C GLU A 120 -21.05 6.58 -3.07
N VAL A 121 -20.27 7.65 -3.21
CA VAL A 121 -18.86 7.72 -2.80
C VAL A 121 -18.74 8.56 -1.53
N LEU A 122 -18.47 7.89 -0.41
CA LEU A 122 -18.33 8.56 0.90
C LEU A 122 -16.93 9.13 1.13
N ALA A 123 -15.91 8.54 0.51
CA ALA A 123 -14.50 8.91 0.67
C ALA A 123 -13.82 8.98 -0.70
N PRO A 124 -13.87 10.12 -1.40
CA PRO A 124 -13.29 10.28 -2.72
C PRO A 124 -11.80 9.96 -2.78
N GLU A 125 -11.04 10.28 -1.71
CA GLU A 125 -9.59 10.02 -1.59
C GLU A 125 -9.25 8.53 -1.51
N LYS A 126 -10.20 7.68 -1.11
CA LYS A 126 -10.05 6.21 -1.03
C LYS A 126 -10.70 5.48 -2.20
N SER A 127 -11.27 6.21 -3.15
CA SER A 127 -12.12 5.63 -4.20
C SER A 127 -11.39 5.54 -5.54
N VAL A 128 -11.38 4.33 -6.08
CA VAL A 128 -10.76 3.99 -7.37
C VAL A 128 -11.78 3.35 -8.29
N PHE A 129 -11.79 3.78 -9.53
CA PHE A 129 -12.60 3.20 -10.61
C PHE A 129 -11.70 2.71 -11.74
N PHE A 130 -11.91 1.48 -12.15
CA PHE A 130 -11.28 0.91 -13.33
C PHE A 130 -12.27 0.98 -14.49
N VAL A 131 -11.92 1.72 -15.53
CA VAL A 131 -12.73 1.85 -16.73
C VAL A 131 -12.03 1.20 -17.90
N GLY A 132 -12.81 0.60 -18.78
CA GLY A 132 -12.20 0.02 -19.98
C GLY A 132 -13.09 -0.96 -20.72
N ARG A 133 -12.52 -1.44 -21.83
CA ARG A 133 -13.14 -2.46 -22.68
C ARG A 133 -12.63 -3.84 -22.27
N SER A 134 -13.52 -4.84 -22.31
CA SER A 134 -13.16 -6.25 -22.08
C SER A 134 -12.53 -6.51 -20.68
N LEU A 135 -13.03 -5.84 -19.65
CA LEU A 135 -12.65 -6.13 -18.27
C LEU A 135 -13.19 -7.51 -17.89
N ARG A 136 -12.31 -8.37 -17.37
CA ARG A 136 -12.67 -9.74 -16.95
C ARG A 136 -12.74 -9.79 -15.43
N LYS A 137 -13.86 -10.27 -14.92
CA LYS A 137 -14.19 -10.25 -13.51
C LYS A 137 -14.38 -11.67 -12.96
N ALA A 138 -13.83 -11.91 -11.77
CA ALA A 138 -14.08 -13.12 -11.01
C ALA A 138 -14.22 -12.78 -9.53
N SER A 139 -15.12 -13.45 -8.82
CA SER A 139 -15.40 -13.16 -7.42
C SER A 139 -15.46 -14.43 -6.57
N LYS A 140 -15.17 -14.27 -5.27
CA LYS A 140 -15.20 -15.38 -4.30
C LYS A 140 -15.49 -14.87 -2.90
N SER A 141 -16.29 -15.61 -2.14
CA SER A 141 -16.38 -15.44 -0.69
C SER A 141 -15.19 -16.11 0.00
N VAL A 142 -14.50 -15.37 0.84
CA VAL A 142 -13.32 -15.82 1.60
C VAL A 142 -13.61 -15.66 3.09
N GLU A 143 -14.03 -16.73 3.74
CA GLU A 143 -14.37 -16.72 5.18
C GLU A 143 -15.37 -15.61 5.56
N GLY A 144 -16.35 -15.35 4.69
CA GLY A 144 -17.37 -14.31 4.86
C GLY A 144 -16.98 -12.93 4.31
N MET A 145 -15.74 -12.72 3.87
CA MET A 145 -15.32 -11.51 3.13
C MET A 145 -15.56 -11.68 1.64
N MET A 146 -16.00 -10.65 0.94
CA MET A 146 -16.14 -10.68 -0.52
C MET A 146 -14.86 -10.22 -1.18
N LEU A 147 -14.26 -11.07 -1.99
CA LEU A 147 -13.12 -10.76 -2.85
C LEU A 147 -13.55 -10.77 -4.32
N GLU A 148 -13.17 -9.72 -5.03
CA GLU A 148 -13.34 -9.64 -6.48
C GLU A 148 -11.99 -9.30 -7.14
N THR A 149 -11.70 -9.93 -8.28
CA THR A 149 -10.56 -9.56 -9.14
C THR A 149 -11.10 -9.06 -10.47
N VAL A 150 -10.52 -7.98 -10.97
CA VAL A 150 -10.81 -7.42 -12.30
C VAL A 150 -9.50 -7.31 -13.07
N LEU A 151 -9.44 -7.97 -14.21
CA LEU A 151 -8.26 -8.03 -15.05
C LEU A 151 -8.51 -7.38 -16.42
N SER A 152 -7.51 -6.63 -16.87
CA SER A 152 -7.42 -6.13 -18.24
C SER A 152 -6.16 -6.68 -18.92
N GLY A 153 -6.17 -6.71 -20.25
CA GLY A 153 -5.03 -7.20 -21.04
C GLY A 153 -4.90 -8.72 -21.07
N THR A 154 -3.88 -9.20 -21.77
CA THR A 154 -3.57 -10.63 -21.91
C THR A 154 -2.40 -10.99 -21.02
N TRP A 155 -2.54 -12.08 -20.26
CA TRP A 155 -1.57 -12.54 -19.28
C TRP A 155 -1.12 -13.97 -19.59
N ARG A 156 0.06 -14.35 -19.08
CA ARG A 156 0.56 -15.72 -19.15
C ARG A 156 -0.01 -16.62 -18.04
N PHE A 157 -0.61 -16.03 -17.01
CA PHE A 157 -1.38 -16.75 -15.98
C PHE A 157 -2.87 -16.66 -16.30
N LYS A 158 -3.66 -17.56 -15.73
CA LYS A 158 -5.12 -17.55 -15.85
C LYS A 158 -5.72 -16.58 -14.82
N ASP A 159 -6.84 -15.96 -15.15
CA ASP A 159 -7.55 -15.08 -14.21
C ASP A 159 -7.88 -15.79 -12.88
N ASP A 160 -8.19 -17.09 -12.95
CA ASP A 160 -8.43 -17.92 -11.77
C ASP A 160 -7.18 -18.12 -10.88
N ASP A 161 -5.97 -18.06 -11.45
CA ASP A 161 -4.73 -18.14 -10.67
C ASP A 161 -4.54 -16.87 -9.82
N ALA A 162 -4.87 -15.70 -10.35
CA ALA A 162 -4.85 -14.45 -9.60
C ALA A 162 -5.85 -14.48 -8.43
N LEU A 163 -7.10 -14.91 -8.69
CA LEU A 163 -8.12 -15.05 -7.66
C LEU A 163 -7.73 -16.07 -6.58
N LYS A 164 -7.12 -17.21 -6.96
CA LYS A 164 -6.63 -18.22 -6.01
C LYS A 164 -5.51 -17.68 -5.13
N THR A 165 -4.52 -16.99 -5.73
CA THR A 165 -3.41 -16.39 -4.98
C THR A 165 -3.94 -15.34 -3.99
N ALA A 166 -4.78 -14.42 -4.45
CA ALA A 166 -5.39 -13.41 -3.60
C ALA A 166 -6.22 -14.03 -2.46
N THR A 167 -7.01 -15.08 -2.76
CA THR A 167 -7.77 -15.82 -1.75
C THR A 167 -6.85 -16.40 -0.67
N ARG A 168 -5.72 -17.00 -1.07
CA ARG A 168 -4.75 -17.59 -0.14
C ARG A 168 -4.14 -16.54 0.77
N VAL A 169 -3.76 -15.38 0.21
CA VAL A 169 -3.20 -14.26 0.97
C VAL A 169 -4.23 -13.67 1.93
N MET A 170 -5.48 -13.43 1.47
CA MET A 170 -6.55 -12.92 2.34
C MET A 170 -6.83 -13.86 3.53
N LYS A 171 -6.86 -15.18 3.32
CA LYS A 171 -7.01 -16.14 4.43
C LYS A 171 -5.86 -16.05 5.43
N LYS A 172 -4.62 -15.88 4.94
CA LYS A 172 -3.45 -15.71 5.79
C LYS A 172 -3.58 -14.45 6.65
N TYR A 173 -4.03 -13.34 6.09
CA TYR A 173 -4.13 -12.07 6.82
C TYR A 173 -5.36 -11.99 7.72
N LEU A 174 -6.45 -12.66 7.37
CA LEU A 174 -7.54 -12.87 8.33
C LEU A 174 -7.05 -13.68 9.55
N ALA A 175 -6.26 -14.73 9.35
CA ALA A 175 -5.69 -15.49 10.45
C ALA A 175 -4.65 -14.70 11.26
N LEU A 176 -3.90 -13.80 10.60
CA LEU A 176 -2.94 -12.89 11.23
C LEU A 176 -3.64 -11.89 12.15
N THR A 177 -4.66 -11.19 11.65
CA THR A 177 -5.31 -10.06 12.31
C THR A 177 -6.52 -10.44 13.16
N GLY A 178 -7.19 -11.54 12.80
CA GLY A 178 -8.49 -11.91 13.37
C GLY A 178 -9.65 -11.02 12.91
N PHE A 179 -9.39 -10.01 12.07
CA PHE A 179 -10.37 -9.01 11.64
C PHE A 179 -10.88 -9.30 10.22
N ARG A 180 -12.21 -9.34 10.07
CA ARG A 180 -12.85 -9.47 8.75
C ARG A 180 -13.04 -8.11 8.11
N LEU A 181 -12.51 -7.94 6.91
CA LEU A 181 -12.73 -6.72 6.13
C LEU A 181 -14.22 -6.55 5.82
N PRO A 182 -14.78 -5.36 6.03
CA PRO A 182 -16.15 -5.06 5.66
C PRO A 182 -16.29 -4.89 4.14
N GLY A 183 -17.49 -5.18 3.63
CA GLY A 183 -17.82 -4.94 2.23
C GLY A 183 -17.05 -5.81 1.24
N LYS A 184 -16.78 -5.23 0.07
CA LYS A 184 -16.09 -5.88 -1.05
C LYS A 184 -14.65 -5.39 -1.16
N SER A 185 -13.70 -6.30 -1.14
CA SER A 185 -12.30 -6.04 -1.52
C SER A 185 -12.12 -6.28 -3.01
N LEU A 186 -11.52 -5.32 -3.71
CA LEU A 186 -11.31 -5.39 -5.14
C LEU A 186 -9.81 -5.37 -5.47
N ILE A 187 -9.39 -6.28 -6.35
CA ILE A 187 -8.02 -6.31 -6.90
C ILE A 187 -8.11 -6.06 -8.40
N MET A 188 -7.54 -4.96 -8.84
CA MET A 188 -7.47 -4.55 -10.23
C MET A 188 -6.08 -4.86 -10.78
N ILE A 189 -6.01 -5.65 -11.86
CA ILE A 189 -4.74 -6.01 -12.51
C ILE A 189 -4.77 -5.53 -13.95
N ALA A 190 -3.82 -4.70 -14.33
CA ALA A 190 -3.68 -4.21 -15.68
C ALA A 190 -2.21 -4.17 -16.14
N PRO A 191 -1.96 -4.24 -17.46
CA PRO A 191 -0.66 -3.91 -17.98
C PRO A 191 -0.35 -2.45 -17.68
N ALA A 192 0.89 -2.18 -17.25
CA ALA A 192 1.36 -0.82 -17.11
C ALA A 192 1.24 -0.08 -18.46
N PRO A 193 0.71 1.16 -18.46
CA PRO A 193 0.55 1.91 -19.70
C PRO A 193 1.89 2.36 -20.31
N VAL A 194 2.92 2.45 -19.47
CA VAL A 194 4.30 2.84 -19.84
C VAL A 194 5.30 1.81 -19.32
N SER A 195 6.53 1.83 -19.85
CA SER A 195 7.59 0.96 -19.35
C SER A 195 7.91 1.26 -17.88
N LEU A 196 8.00 0.21 -17.07
CA LEU A 196 8.36 0.30 -15.65
C LEU A 196 9.89 0.31 -15.41
N GLY A 197 10.71 0.33 -16.46
CA GLY A 197 12.17 0.27 -16.38
C GLY A 197 12.64 -1.05 -15.76
N ASN A 198 13.34 -0.98 -14.64
CA ASN A 198 13.83 -2.16 -13.93
C ASN A 198 12.77 -2.81 -13.00
N SER A 199 11.63 -2.17 -12.80
CA SER A 199 10.54 -2.70 -12.00
C SER A 199 9.67 -3.65 -12.83
N THR A 200 9.15 -4.69 -12.20
CA THR A 200 8.26 -5.66 -12.85
C THR A 200 6.79 -5.39 -12.56
N TRP A 201 6.53 -4.57 -11.56
CA TRP A 201 5.19 -4.14 -11.17
C TRP A 201 5.24 -2.83 -10.38
N LYS A 202 4.11 -2.15 -10.35
CA LYS A 202 3.77 -1.03 -9.48
C LYS A 202 2.40 -1.27 -8.89
N ALA A 203 2.21 -0.94 -7.64
CA ALA A 203 0.92 -1.14 -6.99
C ALA A 203 0.63 -0.06 -5.96
N GLU A 204 -0.65 0.07 -5.63
CA GLU A 204 -1.15 0.90 -4.54
C GLU A 204 -2.46 0.31 -4.01
N THR A 205 -2.64 0.40 -2.71
CA THR A 205 -3.90 0.03 -2.08
C THR A 205 -4.59 1.27 -1.52
N ARG A 206 -5.79 1.59 -2.05
CA ARG A 206 -6.65 2.67 -1.57
C ARG A 206 -7.98 2.12 -1.08
N GLY A 207 -8.31 2.41 0.18
CA GLY A 207 -9.52 1.89 0.80
C GLY A 207 -9.63 0.37 0.66
N SER A 208 -10.66 -0.11 -0.01
CA SER A 208 -10.88 -1.55 -0.27
C SER A 208 -10.38 -2.02 -1.64
N THR A 209 -9.54 -1.23 -2.31
CA THR A 209 -9.08 -1.53 -3.69
C THR A 209 -7.56 -1.63 -3.77
N VAL A 210 -7.06 -2.75 -4.25
CA VAL A 210 -5.67 -2.95 -4.68
C VAL A 210 -5.57 -2.72 -6.18
N VAL A 211 -4.68 -1.82 -6.60
CA VAL A 211 -4.34 -1.58 -8.01
C VAL A 211 -2.97 -2.18 -8.27
N LEU A 212 -2.86 -3.11 -9.20
CA LEU A 212 -1.59 -3.74 -9.59
C LEU A 212 -1.35 -3.53 -11.09
N LEU A 213 -0.33 -2.77 -11.41
CA LEU A 213 0.14 -2.51 -12.77
C LEU A 213 1.41 -3.32 -13.02
N MET A 214 1.39 -4.18 -14.03
CA MET A 214 2.47 -5.15 -14.28
C MET A 214 3.09 -4.97 -15.67
N ASP A 215 4.39 -5.21 -15.76
CA ASP A 215 5.08 -5.36 -17.04
C ASP A 215 4.73 -6.73 -17.66
N ARG A 216 4.49 -6.77 -18.97
CA ARG A 216 4.15 -7.99 -19.72
C ARG A 216 5.36 -8.79 -20.20
N SER A 217 6.57 -8.30 -20.00
CA SER A 217 7.80 -8.88 -20.55
C SER A 217 8.30 -10.15 -19.83
N GLY A 218 7.80 -10.46 -18.62
CA GLY A 218 8.26 -11.57 -17.79
C GLY A 218 7.88 -12.97 -18.28
N GLY A 219 8.71 -13.99 -17.97
CA GLY A 219 8.39 -15.41 -18.16
C GLY A 219 7.32 -15.93 -17.19
N ILE A 220 6.71 -17.09 -17.50
CA ILE A 220 5.54 -17.61 -16.74
C ILE A 220 5.85 -17.87 -15.26
N GLU A 221 7.03 -18.40 -14.94
CA GLU A 221 7.45 -18.69 -13.57
C GLU A 221 7.66 -17.40 -12.76
N ASN A 222 8.23 -16.36 -13.41
CA ASN A 222 8.39 -15.06 -12.79
C ASN A 222 7.07 -14.40 -12.44
N TRP A 223 6.02 -14.58 -13.26
CA TRP A 223 4.72 -13.98 -13.03
C TRP A 223 4.02 -14.53 -11.79
N LYS A 224 4.13 -15.84 -11.56
CA LYS A 224 3.55 -16.44 -10.35
C LYS A 224 4.23 -15.91 -9.08
N ALA A 225 5.55 -15.90 -9.06
CA ALA A 225 6.31 -15.36 -7.94
C ALA A 225 6.03 -13.85 -7.74
N GLN A 226 5.89 -13.09 -8.83
CA GLN A 226 5.53 -11.68 -8.76
C GLN A 226 4.14 -11.46 -8.16
N LEU A 227 3.13 -12.25 -8.56
CA LEU A 227 1.79 -12.20 -7.95
C LEU A 227 1.83 -12.55 -6.47
N ASP A 228 2.55 -13.62 -6.09
CA ASP A 228 2.64 -14.02 -4.69
C ASP A 228 3.29 -12.90 -3.83
N VAL A 229 4.36 -12.27 -4.31
CA VAL A 229 5.07 -11.20 -3.58
C VAL A 229 4.25 -9.92 -3.54
N SER A 230 3.73 -9.44 -4.70
CA SER A 230 2.94 -8.21 -4.77
C SER A 230 1.65 -8.33 -3.97
N PHE A 231 0.94 -9.46 -4.06
CA PHE A 231 -0.26 -9.67 -3.26
C PHE A 231 0.04 -9.82 -1.78
N ALA A 232 1.16 -10.46 -1.41
CA ALA A 232 1.55 -10.53 0.00
C ALA A 232 1.81 -9.14 0.61
N HIS A 233 2.29 -8.18 -0.18
CA HIS A 233 2.46 -6.80 0.28
C HIS A 233 1.14 -6.03 0.22
N GLU A 234 0.56 -5.89 -0.96
CA GLU A 234 -0.58 -5.00 -1.20
C GLU A 234 -1.88 -5.42 -0.50
N ILE A 235 -2.15 -6.71 -0.41
CA ILE A 235 -3.37 -7.17 0.27
C ILE A 235 -3.33 -6.90 1.77
N LEU A 236 -2.14 -6.84 2.41
CA LEU A 236 -2.07 -6.46 3.82
C LEU A 236 -2.51 -5.03 4.05
N HIS A 237 -2.29 -4.15 3.07
CA HIS A 237 -2.75 -2.77 3.15
C HIS A 237 -4.28 -2.62 3.19
N LEU A 238 -5.07 -3.61 2.80
CA LEU A 238 -6.51 -3.61 3.05
C LEU A 238 -6.83 -3.60 4.56
N TRP A 239 -5.95 -4.18 5.38
CA TRP A 239 -6.02 -4.13 6.84
C TRP A 239 -5.26 -2.93 7.40
N VAL A 240 -4.00 -2.79 7.05
CA VAL A 240 -3.09 -1.77 7.61
C VAL A 240 -2.49 -0.94 6.47
N PRO A 241 -2.80 0.34 6.32
CA PRO A 241 -3.57 1.18 7.25
C PRO A 241 -5.09 1.24 6.99
N ASN A 242 -5.60 0.75 5.85
CA ASN A 242 -6.92 1.12 5.31
C ASN A 242 -8.13 0.74 6.19
N SER A 243 -8.00 -0.26 7.08
CA SER A 243 -9.05 -0.64 8.04
C SER A 243 -8.79 -0.14 9.46
N LEU A 244 -7.74 0.64 9.67
CA LEU A 244 -7.47 1.34 10.92
C LEU A 244 -7.98 2.79 10.84
N LYS A 245 -8.27 3.36 12.01
CA LYS A 245 -8.63 4.76 12.16
C LYS A 245 -7.59 5.47 13.02
N LEU A 246 -6.34 5.39 12.59
CA LEU A 246 -5.22 6.08 13.20
C LEU A 246 -4.88 7.34 12.39
N GLU A 247 -4.40 8.36 13.07
CA GLU A 247 -4.01 9.64 12.48
C GLU A 247 -2.49 9.77 12.40
N GLY A 248 -2.00 10.70 11.58
CA GLY A 248 -0.58 11.01 11.42
C GLY A 248 0.18 10.07 10.48
N ASP A 249 1.47 10.33 10.36
CA ASP A 249 2.38 9.67 9.42
C ASP A 249 3.15 8.54 10.14
N TYR A 250 2.63 7.32 10.10
CA TYR A 250 3.24 6.10 10.68
C TYR A 250 3.63 5.10 9.58
N ASP A 251 4.12 5.61 8.46
CA ASP A 251 4.49 4.83 7.27
C ASP A 251 5.53 3.76 7.56
N TRP A 252 6.43 3.98 8.51
CA TRP A 252 7.40 2.99 8.96
C TRP A 252 6.75 1.66 9.36
N PHE A 253 5.55 1.72 9.94
CA PHE A 253 4.83 0.53 10.34
C PHE A 253 4.06 -0.08 9.16
N PHE A 254 3.20 0.71 8.50
CA PHE A 254 2.36 0.14 7.44
C PHE A 254 3.12 -0.16 6.14
N GLU A 255 4.36 0.33 5.96
CA GLU A 255 5.23 -0.08 4.86
C GLU A 255 6.34 -1.04 5.31
N GLY A 256 7.17 -0.64 6.27
CA GLY A 256 8.32 -1.43 6.68
C GLY A 256 7.95 -2.77 7.32
N PHE A 257 7.01 -2.76 8.26
CA PHE A 257 6.53 -4.00 8.89
C PHE A 257 5.72 -4.84 7.89
N THR A 258 4.96 -4.21 6.99
CA THR A 258 4.24 -4.92 5.92
C THR A 258 5.20 -5.65 4.98
N LEU A 259 6.33 -5.06 4.60
CA LEU A 259 7.37 -5.75 3.83
C LEU A 259 7.89 -7.00 4.54
N TYR A 260 8.15 -6.91 5.84
CA TYR A 260 8.57 -8.07 6.62
C TYR A 260 7.49 -9.16 6.71
N VAL A 261 6.23 -8.77 6.98
CA VAL A 261 5.10 -9.71 7.04
C VAL A 261 4.85 -10.34 5.67
N ALA A 262 4.98 -9.59 4.59
CA ALA A 262 4.90 -10.11 3.22
C ALA A 262 6.00 -11.14 2.94
N LEU A 263 7.25 -10.85 3.32
CA LEU A 263 8.38 -11.77 3.18
C LEU A 263 8.15 -13.06 4.00
N ARG A 264 7.61 -12.93 5.22
CA ARG A 264 7.20 -14.07 6.04
C ARG A 264 6.10 -14.89 5.37
N THR A 265 5.13 -14.22 4.77
CA THR A 265 3.99 -14.87 4.10
C THR A 265 4.44 -15.70 2.91
N VAL A 266 5.35 -15.20 2.06
CA VAL A 266 5.86 -15.97 0.91
C VAL A 266 6.77 -17.12 1.35
N LEU A 267 7.47 -17.01 2.48
CA LEU A 267 8.18 -18.13 3.12
C LEU A 267 7.20 -19.21 3.59
N ASP A 268 6.15 -18.83 4.32
CA ASP A 268 5.11 -19.77 4.80
C ASP A 268 4.38 -20.47 3.63
N PHE A 269 4.26 -19.79 2.51
CA PHE A 269 3.70 -20.33 1.26
C PHE A 269 4.69 -21.21 0.48
N LYS A 270 5.95 -21.30 0.94
CA LYS A 270 7.04 -22.01 0.25
C LYS A 270 7.29 -21.50 -1.17
N VAL A 271 7.02 -20.23 -1.41
CA VAL A 271 7.42 -19.52 -2.65
C VAL A 271 8.93 -19.29 -2.65
N ILE A 272 9.48 -19.02 -1.45
CA ILE A 272 10.92 -18.96 -1.17
C ILE A 272 11.26 -19.94 -0.05
N ASP A 273 12.53 -20.39 0.00
CA ASP A 273 13.07 -21.15 1.11
C ASP A 273 13.63 -20.22 2.22
N PHE A 274 14.02 -20.81 3.35
CA PHE A 274 14.58 -20.05 4.48
C PHE A 274 15.91 -19.38 4.13
N LYS A 275 16.70 -19.96 3.24
CA LYS A 275 17.96 -19.37 2.77
C LYS A 275 17.68 -18.11 1.96
N GLU A 276 16.69 -18.14 1.06
CA GLU A 276 16.30 -16.99 0.26
C GLU A 276 15.64 -15.90 1.13
N PHE A 277 14.87 -16.28 2.16
CA PHE A 277 14.37 -15.37 3.18
C PHE A 277 15.52 -14.60 3.84
N LEU A 278 16.56 -15.28 4.32
CA LEU A 278 17.74 -14.65 4.92
C LEU A 278 18.53 -13.80 3.90
N ASN A 279 18.69 -14.28 2.67
CA ASN A 279 19.37 -13.52 1.61
C ASN A 279 18.61 -12.23 1.26
N THR A 280 17.28 -12.24 1.32
CA THR A 280 16.48 -11.03 1.09
C THR A 280 16.71 -10.00 2.19
N LEU A 281 16.71 -10.41 3.45
CA LEU A 281 17.06 -9.52 4.58
C LEU A 281 18.48 -8.97 4.48
N ALA A 282 19.44 -9.78 4.01
CA ALA A 282 20.80 -9.32 3.78
C ALA A 282 20.87 -8.25 2.67
N ARG A 283 20.12 -8.40 1.58
CA ARG A 283 20.01 -7.37 0.52
C ARG A 283 19.36 -6.08 1.03
N VAL A 284 18.35 -6.19 1.87
CA VAL A 284 17.72 -5.04 2.53
C VAL A 284 18.73 -4.31 3.42
N TYR A 285 19.55 -5.05 4.15
CA TYR A 285 20.61 -4.47 4.97
C TYR A 285 21.70 -3.78 4.13
N ASP A 286 22.13 -4.36 3.01
CA ASP A 286 23.04 -3.70 2.07
C ASP A 286 22.44 -2.39 1.53
N THR A 287 21.13 -2.38 1.24
CA THR A 287 20.44 -1.17 0.79
C THR A 287 20.41 -0.12 1.91
N TYR A 288 20.10 -0.51 3.14
CA TYR A 288 20.13 0.37 4.32
C TYR A 288 21.52 1.01 4.50
N LEU A 289 22.59 0.23 4.42
CA LEU A 289 23.97 0.73 4.56
C LEU A 289 24.39 1.67 3.42
N SER A 290 23.83 1.49 2.21
CA SER A 290 24.15 2.34 1.06
C SER A 290 23.43 3.69 1.04
N HIS A 291 22.44 3.87 1.91
CA HIS A 291 21.66 5.09 2.03
C HIS A 291 21.52 5.50 3.50
N PRO A 292 22.63 5.85 4.16
CA PRO A 292 22.57 6.29 5.55
C PRO A 292 21.82 7.61 5.66
N ASP A 293 20.92 7.69 6.61
CA ASP A 293 20.34 8.93 7.09
C ASP A 293 20.32 8.92 8.63
N ASP A 294 20.21 10.10 9.23
CA ASP A 294 20.17 10.29 10.66
C ASP A 294 18.73 10.45 11.19
N LEU A 295 17.73 10.05 10.40
CA LEU A 295 16.33 10.18 10.78
C LEU A 295 15.87 8.98 11.62
N SER A 296 15.04 9.26 12.61
CA SER A 296 14.20 8.24 13.23
C SER A 296 13.19 7.69 12.22
N LEU A 297 12.55 6.56 12.50
CA LEU A 297 11.50 6.04 11.61
C LEU A 297 10.24 6.92 11.63
N VAL A 298 9.96 7.59 12.75
CA VAL A 298 8.88 8.57 12.87
C VAL A 298 9.16 9.75 11.92
N GLU A 299 10.33 10.39 12.04
CA GLU A 299 10.72 11.51 11.16
C GLU A 299 10.80 11.10 9.68
N ALA A 300 11.26 9.89 9.39
CA ALA A 300 11.32 9.36 8.03
C ALA A 300 9.91 9.20 7.42
N SER A 301 8.91 8.86 8.24
CA SER A 301 7.50 8.79 7.78
C SER A 301 6.96 10.17 7.40
N GLU A 302 7.17 11.18 8.23
CA GLU A 302 6.77 12.56 7.93
C GLU A 302 7.42 13.11 6.64
N ARG A 303 8.62 12.64 6.31
CA ARG A 303 9.39 13.07 5.14
C ARG A 303 9.35 12.11 3.96
N ARG A 304 8.49 11.10 3.99
CA ARG A 304 8.44 10.02 2.99
C ARG A 304 8.42 10.52 1.55
N TRP A 305 7.66 11.56 1.27
CA TRP A 305 7.48 12.08 -0.08
C TRP A 305 8.39 13.26 -0.45
N THR A 306 9.15 13.76 0.49
CA THR A 306 10.09 14.88 0.31
C THR A 306 11.56 14.45 0.25
N SER A 307 11.87 13.23 0.67
CA SER A 307 13.21 12.65 0.59
C SER A 307 13.34 11.70 -0.61
N PRO A 308 14.44 11.74 -1.37
CA PRO A 308 14.66 10.84 -2.51
C PRO A 308 14.86 9.38 -2.09
N VAL A 309 15.23 9.13 -0.84
CA VAL A 309 15.38 7.80 -0.24
C VAL A 309 14.71 7.81 1.13
N THR A 310 13.78 6.91 1.34
CA THR A 310 13.11 6.83 2.62
C THR A 310 13.44 5.52 3.32
N ASN A 311 13.96 5.62 4.54
CA ASN A 311 14.25 4.46 5.37
C ASN A 311 13.00 3.79 5.95
N VAL A 312 11.79 4.35 5.73
CA VAL A 312 10.54 3.71 6.18
C VAL A 312 10.43 2.26 5.68
N TYR A 313 10.88 1.99 4.44
CA TYR A 313 10.87 0.66 3.85
C TYR A 313 11.99 -0.22 4.40
N VAL A 314 13.24 0.17 4.18
CA VAL A 314 14.40 -0.70 4.46
C VAL A 314 14.71 -0.80 5.94
N LYS A 315 14.84 0.33 6.66
CA LYS A 315 15.06 0.35 8.12
C LYS A 315 13.84 -0.23 8.84
N GLY A 316 12.61 0.16 8.43
CA GLY A 316 11.37 -0.37 9.00
C GLY A 316 11.25 -1.90 8.87
N MET A 317 11.63 -2.47 7.73
CA MET A 317 11.65 -3.94 7.54
C MET A 317 12.67 -4.63 8.44
N LEU A 318 13.87 -4.05 8.61
CA LEU A 318 14.90 -4.60 9.50
C LEU A 318 14.48 -4.51 10.97
N VAL A 319 13.86 -3.40 11.37
CA VAL A 319 13.30 -3.22 12.72
C VAL A 319 12.20 -4.25 12.99
N ALA A 320 11.30 -4.48 12.04
CA ALA A 320 10.26 -5.51 12.16
C ALA A 320 10.85 -6.92 12.32
N PHE A 321 11.90 -7.24 11.57
CA PHE A 321 12.62 -8.51 11.69
C PHE A 321 13.26 -8.69 13.07
N LEU A 322 14.01 -7.68 13.53
CA LEU A 322 14.65 -7.72 14.85
C LEU A 322 13.63 -7.77 15.99
N TYR A 323 12.53 -7.01 15.87
CA TYR A 323 11.41 -7.04 16.79
C TYR A 323 10.80 -8.45 16.90
N ASP A 324 10.51 -9.12 15.77
CA ASP A 324 9.94 -10.47 15.77
C ASP A 324 10.90 -11.50 16.39
N LEU A 325 12.23 -11.35 16.19
CA LEU A 325 13.24 -12.18 16.86
C LEU A 325 13.24 -11.97 18.38
N MET A 326 13.19 -10.71 18.84
CA MET A 326 13.18 -10.38 20.28
C MET A 326 11.95 -10.94 20.97
N VAL A 327 10.77 -10.69 20.44
CA VAL A 327 9.50 -11.16 21.00
C VAL A 327 9.46 -12.69 21.07
N ARG A 328 9.93 -13.37 20.02
CA ARG A 328 10.04 -14.84 20.01
C ARG A 328 11.01 -15.35 21.05
N LYS A 329 12.17 -14.71 21.21
CA LYS A 329 13.18 -15.08 22.22
C LYS A 329 12.62 -14.93 23.63
N GLU A 330 12.06 -13.78 23.97
CA GLU A 330 11.51 -13.51 25.31
C GLU A 330 10.35 -14.46 25.68
N SER A 331 9.53 -14.83 24.72
CA SER A 331 8.38 -15.68 24.95
C SER A 331 8.63 -17.20 24.73
N ALA A 332 9.88 -17.59 24.47
CA ALA A 332 10.21 -18.95 24.00
C ALA A 332 9.36 -19.40 22.79
N GLY A 333 9.13 -18.49 21.86
CA GLY A 333 8.36 -18.71 20.63
C GLY A 333 6.84 -18.69 20.77
N LYS A 334 6.31 -18.35 21.96
CA LYS A 334 4.85 -18.32 22.22
C LYS A 334 4.20 -17.06 21.66
N THR A 335 4.92 -15.95 21.61
CA THR A 335 4.46 -14.66 21.07
C THR A 335 5.29 -14.31 19.84
N THR A 336 4.67 -13.69 18.87
CA THR A 336 5.26 -13.28 17.60
C THR A 336 4.75 -11.90 17.20
N LEU A 337 5.30 -11.31 16.16
CA LEU A 337 4.76 -10.08 15.58
C LEU A 337 3.27 -10.25 15.17
N ALA A 338 2.84 -11.45 14.76
CA ALA A 338 1.44 -11.73 14.43
C ALA A 338 0.47 -11.45 15.59
N ASP A 339 0.91 -11.66 16.82
CA ASP A 339 0.07 -11.40 18.00
C ASP A 339 -0.13 -9.89 18.21
N ARG A 340 0.82 -9.05 17.78
CA ARG A 340 0.67 -7.58 17.78
C ARG A 340 -0.32 -7.11 16.74
N TYR A 341 -0.26 -7.67 15.51
CA TYR A 341 -1.28 -7.40 14.50
C TYR A 341 -2.68 -7.81 14.98
N ARG A 342 -2.80 -8.94 15.65
CA ARG A 342 -4.08 -9.37 16.23
C ARG A 342 -4.58 -8.43 17.32
N ALA A 343 -3.69 -7.99 18.21
CA ALA A 343 -4.03 -7.03 19.27
C ALA A 343 -4.45 -5.68 18.67
N LEU A 344 -3.79 -5.21 17.62
CA LEU A 344 -4.11 -3.97 16.91
C LEU A 344 -5.59 -3.93 16.48
N PHE A 345 -6.12 -5.06 15.99
CA PHE A 345 -7.53 -5.16 15.53
C PHE A 345 -8.53 -5.59 16.63
N ASN A 346 -8.06 -5.97 17.80
CA ASN A 346 -8.91 -6.39 18.93
C ASN A 346 -8.96 -5.34 20.05
N GLY A 347 -8.95 -4.05 19.68
CA GLY A 347 -9.04 -2.94 20.64
C GLY A 347 -7.74 -2.58 21.33
N GLY A 348 -6.60 -3.00 20.76
CA GLY A 348 -5.27 -2.64 21.27
C GLY A 348 -4.88 -1.18 21.03
N VAL A 349 -5.63 -0.47 20.17
CA VAL A 349 -5.48 0.96 19.89
C VAL A 349 -6.83 1.63 19.82
N ALA A 350 -6.91 2.89 20.22
CA ALA A 350 -8.15 3.66 20.14
C ALA A 350 -8.31 4.30 18.75
N ASP A 351 -9.57 4.44 18.28
CA ASP A 351 -9.88 5.18 17.05
C ASP A 351 -9.42 6.65 17.18
N ASN A 352 -8.92 7.21 16.10
CA ASN A 352 -8.45 8.59 15.95
C ASN A 352 -7.30 8.97 16.90
N SER A 353 -6.55 7.99 17.40
CA SER A 353 -5.30 8.23 18.12
C SER A 353 -4.14 8.46 17.14
N ASP A 354 -3.09 9.13 17.61
CA ASP A 354 -1.84 9.23 16.87
C ASP A 354 -1.27 7.85 16.60
N GLY A 355 -0.99 7.55 15.32
CA GLY A 355 -0.57 6.23 14.88
C GLY A 355 0.81 5.83 15.42
N ASN A 356 1.74 6.79 15.54
CA ASN A 356 3.07 6.51 16.11
C ASN A 356 2.96 6.13 17.58
N GLU A 357 2.30 6.96 18.39
CA GLU A 357 2.15 6.70 19.83
C GLU A 357 1.39 5.39 20.08
N ALA A 358 0.28 5.16 19.38
CA ALA A 358 -0.55 3.99 19.54
C ALA A 358 0.20 2.69 19.21
N ILE A 359 0.94 2.67 18.08
CA ILE A 359 1.66 1.48 17.64
C ILE A 359 2.91 1.25 18.49
N ILE A 360 3.69 2.28 18.84
CA ILE A 360 4.86 2.15 19.71
C ILE A 360 4.45 1.60 21.08
N SER A 361 3.35 2.12 21.65
CA SER A 361 2.78 1.60 22.88
C SER A 361 2.35 0.13 22.77
N LEU A 362 1.70 -0.25 21.66
CA LEU A 362 1.28 -1.62 21.39
C LEU A 362 2.48 -2.59 21.25
N LEU A 363 3.57 -2.14 20.65
CA LEU A 363 4.78 -2.94 20.48
C LEU A 363 5.52 -3.13 21.80
N GLY A 364 5.54 -2.11 22.69
CA GLY A 364 6.25 -2.13 23.98
C GLY A 364 5.64 -3.12 24.96
N SER A 365 6.18 -4.33 25.05
CA SER A 365 5.65 -5.40 25.92
C SER A 365 6.55 -5.77 27.10
N SER A 366 7.78 -5.32 27.09
CA SER A 366 8.77 -5.49 28.16
C SER A 366 9.71 -4.29 28.16
N PRO A 367 10.48 -4.02 29.24
CA PRO A 367 11.47 -2.95 29.27
C PRO A 367 12.48 -3.05 28.12
N ALA A 368 12.98 -4.24 27.80
CA ALA A 368 13.94 -4.45 26.72
C ALA A 368 13.35 -4.12 25.33
N ILE A 369 12.09 -4.49 25.09
CA ILE A 369 11.39 -4.15 23.85
C ILE A 369 11.08 -2.65 23.79
N SER A 370 10.71 -2.02 24.91
CA SER A 370 10.51 -0.56 24.96
C SER A 370 11.80 0.21 24.68
N ASP A 371 12.94 -0.24 25.23
CA ASP A 371 14.25 0.34 24.92
C ASP A 371 14.62 0.16 23.43
N PHE A 372 14.26 -0.99 22.85
CA PHE A 372 14.46 -1.27 21.44
C PHE A 372 13.61 -0.33 20.56
N THR A 373 12.30 -0.20 20.82
CA THR A 373 11.42 0.69 20.04
C THR A 373 11.88 2.14 20.16
N LYS A 374 12.25 2.58 21.35
CA LYS A 374 12.82 3.91 21.58
C LYS A 374 14.10 4.15 20.78
N SER A 375 15.00 3.17 20.72
CA SER A 375 16.28 3.31 20.04
C SER A 375 16.15 3.35 18.53
N TYR A 376 15.29 2.49 17.93
CA TYR A 376 15.27 2.26 16.50
C TYR A 376 14.06 2.83 15.77
N ILE A 377 13.00 3.20 16.50
CA ILE A 377 11.78 3.79 15.93
C ILE A 377 11.71 5.29 16.25
N GLU A 378 11.79 5.64 17.54
CA GLU A 378 11.68 7.03 18.02
C GLU A 378 12.98 7.81 17.83
N ASN A 379 14.12 7.15 17.95
CA ASN A 379 15.44 7.73 17.72
C ASN A 379 16.09 7.16 16.46
N SER A 380 17.13 7.81 16.01
CA SER A 380 17.88 7.46 14.79
C SER A 380 18.90 6.32 14.98
N GLY A 381 18.67 5.40 15.93
CA GLY A 381 19.60 4.31 16.24
C GLY A 381 20.05 3.54 15.00
N GLU A 382 21.36 3.37 14.85
CA GLU A 382 21.99 2.63 13.75
C GLU A 382 21.81 1.12 13.95
N ILE A 383 21.33 0.40 12.93
CA ILE A 383 21.20 -1.05 12.98
C ILE A 383 22.54 -1.70 12.59
N LYS A 384 23.14 -2.45 13.53
CA LYS A 384 24.38 -3.23 13.33
C LYS A 384 24.06 -4.72 13.44
N LEU A 385 23.64 -5.34 12.33
CA LEU A 385 23.20 -6.74 12.32
C LEU A 385 24.28 -7.71 12.79
N GLU A 386 25.56 -7.42 12.54
CA GLU A 386 26.69 -8.22 13.02
C GLU A 386 26.79 -8.31 14.54
N GLN A 387 26.28 -7.30 15.26
CA GLN A 387 26.25 -7.27 16.72
C GLN A 387 24.95 -7.86 17.29
N LEU A 388 23.83 -7.64 16.60
CA LEU A 388 22.51 -7.99 17.09
C LEU A 388 22.12 -9.46 16.83
N LEU A 389 22.55 -10.04 15.71
CA LEU A 389 22.07 -11.35 15.26
C LEU A 389 22.68 -12.58 15.94
N PRO A 390 23.92 -12.57 16.46
CA PRO A 390 24.52 -13.76 17.07
C PRO A 390 23.72 -14.36 18.22
N GLU A 391 23.03 -13.52 19.01
CA GLU A 391 22.20 -13.99 20.12
C GLU A 391 20.98 -14.83 19.66
N TYR A 392 20.53 -14.63 18.40
CA TYR A 392 19.42 -15.40 17.79
C TYR A 392 19.90 -16.61 16.97
N GLY A 393 21.20 -16.91 16.98
CA GLY A 393 21.78 -18.00 16.20
C GLY A 393 21.95 -17.69 14.71
N LEU A 394 21.93 -16.41 14.34
CA LEU A 394 22.17 -15.92 12.98
C LEU A 394 23.53 -15.20 12.91
N GLN A 395 24.15 -15.23 11.76
CA GLN A 395 25.43 -14.58 11.48
C GLN A 395 25.37 -13.78 10.18
N LEU A 396 25.90 -12.57 10.21
CA LEU A 396 26.14 -11.77 9.02
C LEU A 396 27.56 -12.04 8.50
N ASP A 397 27.66 -12.34 7.21
CA ASP A 397 28.93 -12.43 6.48
C ASP A 397 28.99 -11.26 5.49
N SER A 398 29.78 -10.27 5.80
CA SER A 398 30.03 -9.07 4.98
C SER A 398 31.40 -9.07 4.30
N SER A 399 32.08 -10.22 4.26
CA SER A 399 33.43 -10.34 3.64
C SER A 399 33.43 -10.21 2.12
N GLY A 400 32.26 -10.30 1.46
CA GLY A 400 32.07 -10.19 0.02
C GLY A 400 31.54 -8.83 -0.43
N LYS A 401 31.30 -8.68 -1.74
CA LYS A 401 30.65 -7.49 -2.32
C LYS A 401 29.19 -7.29 -1.87
N LYS A 402 28.56 -8.34 -1.34
CA LYS A 402 27.16 -8.36 -0.85
C LYS A 402 27.14 -9.12 0.46
N SER A 403 26.41 -8.59 1.42
CA SER A 403 26.17 -9.26 2.69
C SER A 403 25.35 -10.56 2.52
N ARG A 404 25.59 -11.51 3.41
CA ARG A 404 24.84 -12.78 3.49
C ARG A 404 24.49 -13.07 4.93
N LEU A 405 23.23 -13.38 5.17
CA LEU A 405 22.78 -13.89 6.45
C LEU A 405 22.78 -15.43 6.43
N ARG A 406 23.27 -16.03 7.48
CA ARG A 406 23.37 -17.49 7.63
C ARG A 406 23.00 -17.92 9.02
N VAL A 407 22.53 -19.16 9.13
CA VAL A 407 22.38 -19.82 10.42
C VAL A 407 23.76 -20.19 10.96
N GLY A 408 23.98 -19.92 12.23
CA GLY A 408 25.24 -20.22 12.93
C GLY A 408 25.55 -21.72 12.95
N ARG A 409 26.82 -22.09 12.92
CA ARG A 409 27.24 -23.49 12.91
C ARG A 409 26.96 -24.24 14.21
N LYS A 410 27.01 -23.52 15.33
CA LYS A 410 26.73 -24.08 16.68
C LYS A 410 25.60 -23.29 17.27
N LEU A 411 24.46 -23.95 17.48
CA LEU A 411 23.25 -23.36 18.02
C LEU A 411 22.95 -23.96 19.40
N SER A 412 22.54 -23.12 20.35
CA SER A 412 21.88 -23.59 21.56
C SER A 412 20.49 -24.18 21.22
N ASP A 413 19.89 -24.88 22.16
CA ASP A 413 18.55 -25.44 21.92
C ASP A 413 17.50 -24.35 21.82
N ASP A 414 17.63 -23.24 22.58
CA ASP A 414 16.76 -22.07 22.46
C ASP A 414 16.86 -21.40 21.10
N GLN A 415 18.07 -21.26 20.56
CA GLN A 415 18.29 -20.73 19.20
C GLN A 415 17.69 -21.65 18.13
N LYS A 416 17.82 -22.98 18.27
CA LYS A 416 17.17 -23.93 17.35
C LYS A 416 15.66 -23.81 17.41
N GLN A 417 15.09 -23.70 18.62
CA GLN A 417 13.63 -23.54 18.80
C GLN A 417 13.16 -22.22 18.18
N LEU A 418 13.86 -21.11 18.42
CA LEU A 418 13.56 -19.81 17.83
C LEU A 418 13.59 -19.88 16.30
N LEU A 419 14.67 -20.41 15.70
CA LEU A 419 14.79 -20.49 14.26
C LEU A 419 13.73 -21.41 13.63
N ARG A 420 13.37 -22.52 14.28
CA ARG A 420 12.24 -23.36 13.84
C ARG A 420 10.92 -22.58 13.85
N SER A 421 10.67 -21.77 14.87
CA SER A 421 9.48 -20.91 14.92
C SER A 421 9.50 -19.83 13.82
N LEU A 422 10.69 -19.50 13.31
CA LEU A 422 10.90 -18.57 12.19
C LEU A 422 10.83 -19.28 10.82
N GLY A 423 10.68 -20.60 10.77
CA GLY A 423 10.54 -21.36 9.51
C GLY A 423 11.81 -22.05 9.01
N TYR A 424 12.84 -22.16 9.85
CA TYR A 424 14.10 -22.90 9.57
C TYR A 424 13.91 -24.41 9.65
#